data_471cc8e5bca3345a8134f12d09d2fb82
#
_entry.id   471cc8e5bca3345a8134f12d09d2fb82
#
_cell.length_a   1.000
_cell.length_b   1.000
_cell.length_c   1.000
_cell.angle_alpha   90.00
_cell.angle_beta   90.00
_cell.angle_gamma   90.00
#
_symmetry.space_group_name_H-M   'P 1'
#
loop_
_entity.id
_entity.type
_entity.pdbx_description
1 polymer ?
#
loop_
_entity_poly.entity_id
_entity_poly.type
_entity_poly.pdbx_seq_one_letter_code
_entity_poly.pdbx_strand_id
1 'polypeptide(L)'
;MKPFTVHRGRVAPLDRVNVDTDQIIPKQFLKRIEKTGFGQFVFYDWRFGADGQKKPDFVLHEPRYEGASILVAGKNFGCGSSREHAVWALADFGFRAVISSSFADIFANNSTKNGFLTVRLTEDEVATLMQSAQDVDDYQLTIDLEKCEVRDEQGFRARFALDDFVRHCLLNGLDDIGLTLQHEAQISEYEAGHPVSAALKSAFQ
;
A
#
# COMPACT_ATOMS: atom_id res chain seq x y z
N MET A 1 -10.83 7.79 1.53
CA MET A 1 -10.31 6.43 1.13
C MET A 1 -11.13 5.31 1.76
N LYS A 2 -10.93 4.01 1.38
CA LYS A 2 -11.65 2.89 2.00
C LYS A 2 -11.06 2.58 3.39
N PRO A 3 -11.88 2.49 4.47
CA PRO A 3 -11.39 2.10 5.80
C PRO A 3 -10.68 0.75 5.81
N PHE A 4 -9.67 0.64 6.68
CA PHE A 4 -8.97 -0.60 6.95
C PHE A 4 -9.18 -0.95 8.43
N THR A 5 -9.94 -2.00 8.71
CA THR A 5 -10.18 -2.48 10.09
C THR A 5 -9.53 -3.84 10.30
N VAL A 6 -10.15 -4.89 9.79
CA VAL A 6 -9.62 -6.24 9.75
C VAL A 6 -9.58 -6.70 8.30
N HIS A 7 -8.46 -7.26 7.89
CA HIS A 7 -8.30 -7.83 6.56
C HIS A 7 -7.74 -9.25 6.67
N ARG A 8 -8.45 -10.21 6.09
CA ARG A 8 -7.96 -11.57 5.88
C ARG A 8 -7.72 -11.77 4.40
N GLY A 9 -6.54 -12.26 4.05
CA GLY A 9 -6.18 -12.45 2.65
C GLY A 9 -5.05 -13.43 2.44
N ARG A 10 -4.99 -13.93 1.21
CA ARG A 10 -3.89 -14.77 0.73
C ARG A 10 -2.60 -13.96 0.69
N VAL A 11 -1.50 -14.62 1.02
CA VAL A 11 -0.16 -14.04 1.07
C VAL A 11 0.62 -14.41 -0.18
N ALA A 12 1.28 -13.41 -0.77
CA ALA A 12 2.30 -13.62 -1.79
C ALA A 12 3.68 -13.29 -1.22
N PRO A 13 4.66 -14.20 -1.26
CA PRO A 13 6.02 -13.94 -0.84
C PRO A 13 6.81 -13.26 -1.97
N LEU A 14 7.48 -12.16 -1.67
CA LEU A 14 8.44 -11.50 -2.55
C LEU A 14 9.80 -11.47 -1.85
N ASP A 15 10.56 -12.54 -1.96
CA ASP A 15 11.87 -12.67 -1.32
C ASP A 15 12.92 -11.80 -2.00
N ARG A 16 12.75 -10.48 -1.87
CA ARG A 16 13.65 -9.46 -2.38
C ARG A 16 13.82 -8.34 -1.37
N VAL A 17 15.04 -7.91 -1.17
CA VAL A 17 15.41 -6.74 -0.37
C VAL A 17 15.63 -5.52 -1.27
N ASN A 18 15.53 -4.31 -0.68
CA ASN A 18 15.76 -3.05 -1.39
C ASN A 18 14.90 -2.90 -2.65
N VAL A 19 13.65 -3.36 -2.58
CA VAL A 19 12.69 -3.19 -3.67
C VAL A 19 12.40 -1.70 -3.83
N ASP A 20 12.92 -1.10 -4.89
CA ASP A 20 12.73 0.32 -5.15
C ASP A 20 11.44 0.63 -5.92
N THR A 21 11.06 1.89 -5.95
CA THR A 21 9.84 2.34 -6.59
C THR A 21 9.85 2.19 -8.12
N ASP A 22 11.03 2.16 -8.77
CA ASP A 22 11.16 1.86 -10.20
C ASP A 22 10.92 0.36 -10.48
N GLN A 23 11.29 -0.50 -9.54
CA GLN A 23 11.01 -1.94 -9.61
C GLN A 23 9.52 -2.23 -9.35
N ILE A 24 8.88 -1.48 -8.43
CA ILE A 24 7.43 -1.61 -8.20
C ILE A 24 6.65 -1.14 -9.42
N ILE A 25 6.99 0.03 -9.97
CA ILE A 25 6.41 0.56 -11.19
C ILE A 25 7.47 1.30 -12.03
N PRO A 26 7.84 0.76 -13.22
CA PRO A 26 8.82 1.40 -14.08
C PRO A 26 8.38 2.78 -14.57
N LYS A 27 9.33 3.71 -14.62
CA LYS A 27 9.10 5.14 -14.92
C LYS A 27 8.41 5.40 -16.27
N GLN A 28 8.51 4.51 -17.23
CA GLN A 28 7.83 4.67 -18.52
C GLN A 28 6.30 4.72 -18.40
N PHE A 29 5.73 4.17 -17.32
CA PHE A 29 4.28 4.14 -17.07
C PHE A 29 3.76 5.34 -16.28
N LEU A 30 4.64 6.23 -15.78
CA LEU A 30 4.29 7.37 -14.95
C LEU A 30 3.69 8.57 -15.72
N LYS A 31 3.64 8.52 -17.05
CA LYS A 31 3.07 9.58 -17.88
C LYS A 31 1.54 9.60 -17.91
N ARG A 32 0.89 8.62 -17.30
CA ARG A 32 -0.57 8.52 -17.23
C ARG A 32 -1.13 9.50 -16.20
N ILE A 33 -2.28 10.10 -16.54
CA ILE A 33 -2.96 11.10 -15.70
C ILE A 33 -3.96 10.42 -14.75
N GLU A 34 -4.50 9.27 -15.16
CA GLU A 34 -5.47 8.50 -14.37
C GLU A 34 -4.80 7.92 -13.11
N LYS A 35 -5.56 7.86 -12.01
CA LYS A 35 -5.09 7.22 -10.74
C LYS A 35 -5.33 5.71 -10.69
N THR A 36 -5.94 5.12 -11.71
CA THR A 36 -6.34 3.71 -11.79
C THR A 36 -5.76 3.04 -13.03
N GLY A 37 -5.75 1.70 -13.06
CA GLY A 37 -5.21 0.92 -14.16
C GLY A 37 -3.69 0.71 -14.09
N PHE A 38 -3.07 1.00 -12.93
CA PHE A 38 -1.64 0.79 -12.72
C PHE A 38 -1.28 -0.63 -12.32
N GLY A 39 -2.23 -1.43 -11.83
CA GLY A 39 -1.99 -2.81 -11.37
C GLY A 39 -1.36 -3.71 -12.42
N GLN A 40 -1.67 -3.52 -13.70
CA GLN A 40 -1.04 -4.26 -14.79
C GLN A 40 0.47 -4.02 -14.91
N PHE A 41 0.97 -2.88 -14.39
CA PHE A 41 2.38 -2.48 -14.46
C PHE A 41 3.18 -2.78 -13.19
N VAL A 42 2.53 -3.31 -12.14
CA VAL A 42 3.23 -3.69 -10.91
C VAL A 42 4.31 -4.72 -11.22
N PHE A 43 5.54 -4.47 -10.77
CA PHE A 43 6.72 -5.31 -11.02
C PHE A 43 6.92 -5.68 -12.49
N TYR A 44 6.59 -4.77 -13.42
CA TYR A 44 6.51 -5.06 -14.86
C TYR A 44 7.78 -5.70 -15.41
N ASP A 45 8.94 -5.14 -15.10
CA ASP A 45 10.23 -5.64 -15.61
C ASP A 45 10.61 -7.00 -15.03
N TRP A 46 10.03 -7.37 -13.89
CA TRP A 46 10.18 -8.71 -13.32
C TRP A 46 9.14 -9.70 -13.85
N ARG A 47 7.95 -9.21 -14.15
CA ARG A 47 6.83 -10.04 -14.61
C ARG A 47 6.88 -10.35 -16.11
N PHE A 48 7.46 -9.46 -16.90
CA PHE A 48 7.42 -9.57 -18.35
C PHE A 48 8.83 -9.48 -18.96
N GLY A 49 9.01 -10.18 -20.09
CA GLY A 49 10.20 -10.06 -20.94
C GLY A 49 10.13 -8.82 -21.82
N ALA A 50 11.22 -8.55 -22.56
CA ALA A 50 11.27 -7.46 -23.54
C ALA A 50 10.27 -7.67 -24.71
N ASP A 51 9.83 -8.90 -24.93
CA ASP A 51 8.82 -9.31 -25.90
C ASP A 51 7.37 -9.18 -25.36
N GLY A 52 7.22 -8.73 -24.12
CA GLY A 52 5.93 -8.62 -23.42
C GLY A 52 5.36 -9.94 -22.93
N GLN A 53 6.08 -11.05 -23.07
CA GLN A 53 5.63 -12.36 -22.57
C GLN A 53 5.83 -12.44 -21.05
N LYS A 54 4.93 -13.15 -20.37
CA LYS A 54 5.05 -13.42 -18.93
C LYS A 54 6.29 -14.28 -18.67
N LYS A 55 7.11 -13.85 -17.69
CA LYS A 55 8.20 -14.66 -17.18
C LYS A 55 7.64 -15.72 -16.24
N PRO A 56 7.77 -17.03 -16.56
CA PRO A 56 7.12 -18.08 -15.77
C PRO A 56 7.66 -18.16 -14.33
N ASP A 57 8.92 -17.78 -14.14
CA ASP A 57 9.62 -17.91 -12.86
C ASP A 57 9.33 -16.78 -11.87
N PHE A 58 8.45 -15.84 -12.21
CA PHE A 58 8.12 -14.76 -11.27
C PHE A 58 6.97 -15.19 -10.35
N VAL A 59 7.21 -15.10 -9.05
CA VAL A 59 6.33 -15.60 -7.99
C VAL A 59 4.86 -15.21 -8.15
N LEU A 60 4.55 -13.97 -8.54
CA LEU A 60 3.15 -13.54 -8.71
C LEU A 60 2.47 -14.12 -9.97
N HIS A 61 3.16 -14.92 -10.77
CA HIS A 61 2.57 -15.67 -11.89
C HIS A 61 2.21 -17.11 -11.50
N GLU A 62 2.64 -17.56 -10.33
CA GLU A 62 2.25 -18.87 -9.81
C GLU A 62 0.75 -18.87 -9.44
N PRO A 63 -0.03 -19.86 -9.90
CA PRO A 63 -1.47 -19.92 -9.63
C PRO A 63 -1.83 -19.92 -8.14
N ARG A 64 -0.95 -20.45 -7.29
CA ARG A 64 -1.14 -20.49 -5.85
C ARG A 64 -1.22 -19.10 -5.19
N TYR A 65 -0.66 -18.06 -5.84
CA TYR A 65 -0.70 -16.68 -5.35
C TYR A 65 -1.71 -15.79 -6.09
N GLU A 66 -2.51 -16.37 -6.99
CA GLU A 66 -3.56 -15.63 -7.68
C GLU A 66 -4.58 -15.06 -6.67
N GLY A 67 -4.88 -13.76 -6.80
CA GLY A 67 -5.77 -13.06 -5.87
C GLY A 67 -5.15 -12.76 -4.50
N ALA A 68 -3.83 -12.93 -4.33
CA ALA A 68 -3.16 -12.52 -3.10
C ALA A 68 -3.38 -11.03 -2.83
N SER A 69 -3.73 -10.71 -1.59
CA SER A 69 -4.03 -9.36 -1.14
C SER A 69 -3.08 -8.85 -0.04
N ILE A 70 -2.16 -9.69 0.39
CA ILE A 70 -1.10 -9.37 1.33
C ILE A 70 0.24 -9.73 0.68
N LEU A 71 1.14 -8.76 0.57
CA LEU A 71 2.50 -8.97 0.09
C LEU A 71 3.44 -9.07 1.29
N VAL A 72 4.27 -10.13 1.36
CA VAL A 72 5.37 -10.22 2.32
C VAL A 72 6.66 -10.00 1.55
N ALA A 73 7.45 -9.01 1.93
CA ALA A 73 8.65 -8.61 1.20
C ALA A 73 9.86 -8.46 2.13
N GLY A 74 11.05 -8.57 1.57
CA GLY A 74 12.30 -8.32 2.29
C GLY A 74 12.47 -6.86 2.72
N LYS A 75 13.51 -6.58 3.47
CA LYS A 75 13.78 -5.27 4.08
C LYS A 75 13.96 -4.13 3.06
N ASN A 76 13.74 -2.90 3.55
CA ASN A 76 13.89 -1.65 2.80
C ASN A 76 13.00 -1.60 1.56
N PHE A 77 11.72 -1.99 1.74
CA PHE A 77 10.72 -1.97 0.66
C PHE A 77 10.27 -0.54 0.34
N GLY A 78 10.11 -0.25 -0.95
CA GLY A 78 9.66 1.06 -1.44
C GLY A 78 10.76 2.13 -1.42
N CYS A 79 12.04 1.73 -1.39
CA CYS A 79 13.15 2.68 -1.47
C CYS A 79 13.21 3.39 -2.83
N GLY A 80 14.15 4.35 -2.97
CA GLY A 80 14.31 5.11 -4.21
C GLY A 80 13.48 6.38 -4.27
N SER A 81 12.98 6.73 -5.44
CA SER A 81 12.29 8.00 -5.69
C SER A 81 10.91 8.05 -5.04
N SER A 82 10.50 9.27 -4.63
CA SER A 82 9.14 9.51 -4.11
C SER A 82 8.11 9.33 -5.22
N ARG A 83 7.40 8.19 -5.21
CA ARG A 83 6.37 7.87 -6.22
C ARG A 83 5.12 7.30 -5.59
N GLU A 84 4.10 8.10 -5.57
CA GLU A 84 2.77 7.66 -5.13
C GLU A 84 2.19 6.57 -6.05
N HIS A 85 2.57 6.59 -7.33
CA HIS A 85 2.20 5.55 -8.32
C HIS A 85 2.60 4.13 -7.92
N ALA A 86 3.67 3.96 -7.11
CA ALA A 86 4.06 2.64 -6.60
C ALA A 86 2.98 2.07 -5.68
N VAL A 87 2.37 2.91 -4.84
CA VAL A 87 1.27 2.54 -3.96
C VAL A 87 0.01 2.25 -4.79
N TRP A 88 -0.32 3.11 -5.77
CA TRP A 88 -1.47 2.89 -6.66
C TRP A 88 -1.34 1.58 -7.43
N ALA A 89 -0.15 1.27 -7.95
CA ALA A 89 0.09 0.03 -8.67
C ALA A 89 -0.13 -1.21 -7.79
N LEU A 90 0.38 -1.20 -6.56
CA LEU A 90 0.17 -2.30 -5.61
C LEU A 90 -1.31 -2.45 -5.22
N ALA A 91 -2.00 -1.35 -4.93
CA ALA A 91 -3.42 -1.35 -4.58
C ALA A 91 -4.31 -1.82 -5.75
N ASP A 92 -4.05 -1.33 -6.96
CA ASP A 92 -4.78 -1.72 -8.17
C ASP A 92 -4.51 -3.18 -8.58
N PHE A 93 -3.33 -3.72 -8.26
CA PHE A 93 -3.03 -5.13 -8.47
C PHE A 93 -3.86 -6.04 -7.56
N GLY A 94 -4.34 -5.51 -6.44
CA GLY A 94 -5.19 -6.21 -5.48
C GLY A 94 -4.61 -6.30 -4.07
N PHE A 95 -3.38 -5.82 -3.84
CA PHE A 95 -2.82 -5.80 -2.50
C PHE A 95 -3.53 -4.75 -1.63
N ARG A 96 -3.76 -5.12 -0.37
CA ARG A 96 -4.30 -4.25 0.68
C ARG A 96 -3.24 -3.87 1.71
N ALA A 97 -2.23 -4.71 1.85
CA ALA A 97 -1.14 -4.51 2.79
C ALA A 97 0.17 -5.09 2.26
N VAL A 98 1.26 -4.52 2.71
CA VAL A 98 2.60 -5.09 2.58
C VAL A 98 3.23 -5.23 3.96
N ILE A 99 3.86 -6.39 4.21
CA ILE A 99 4.59 -6.72 5.43
C ILE A 99 6.07 -6.77 5.09
N SER A 100 6.89 -6.07 5.86
CA SER A 100 8.35 -6.04 5.70
C SER A 100 9.02 -5.69 7.03
N SER A 101 10.31 -5.96 7.17
CA SER A 101 11.07 -5.54 8.36
C SER A 101 11.41 -4.04 8.35
N SER A 102 11.44 -3.41 7.18
CA SER A 102 11.59 -1.95 7.08
C SER A 102 11.05 -1.41 5.75
N PHE A 103 10.63 -0.16 5.77
CA PHE A 103 10.13 0.59 4.62
C PHE A 103 10.89 1.90 4.48
N ALA A 104 10.97 2.41 3.25
CA ALA A 104 11.36 3.80 3.04
C ALA A 104 10.25 4.74 3.54
N ASP A 105 10.62 5.81 4.24
CA ASP A 105 9.68 6.72 4.91
C ASP A 105 8.67 7.34 3.94
N ILE A 106 9.12 7.75 2.75
CA ILE A 106 8.25 8.35 1.74
C ILE A 106 7.22 7.34 1.22
N PHE A 107 7.63 6.07 1.01
CA PHE A 107 6.71 5.02 0.60
C PHE A 107 5.65 4.75 1.68
N ALA A 108 6.06 4.65 2.95
CA ALA A 108 5.14 4.44 4.06
C ALA A 108 4.13 5.59 4.19
N ASN A 109 4.59 6.85 4.07
CA ASN A 109 3.72 8.02 4.10
C ASN A 109 2.72 8.05 2.93
N ASN A 110 3.18 7.78 1.70
CA ASN A 110 2.29 7.69 0.54
C ASN A 110 1.28 6.55 0.70
N SER A 111 1.69 5.43 1.28
CA SER A 111 0.82 4.28 1.54
C SER A 111 -0.34 4.66 2.46
N THR A 112 -0.05 5.33 3.57
CA THR A 112 -1.07 5.82 4.51
C THR A 112 -2.09 6.73 3.83
N LYS A 113 -1.65 7.70 3.05
CA LYS A 113 -2.51 8.66 2.33
C LYS A 113 -3.45 7.98 1.32
N ASN A 114 -3.09 6.80 0.85
CA ASN A 114 -3.87 6.02 -0.11
C ASN A 114 -4.65 4.85 0.53
N GLY A 115 -4.67 4.74 1.85
CA GLY A 115 -5.38 3.65 2.55
C GLY A 115 -4.73 2.28 2.36
N PHE A 116 -3.44 2.25 2.06
CA PHE A 116 -2.63 1.05 1.88
C PHE A 116 -1.79 0.81 3.13
N LEU A 117 -1.94 -0.33 3.79
CA LEU A 117 -1.30 -0.60 5.06
C LEU A 117 0.12 -1.14 4.89
N THR A 118 1.10 -0.49 5.53
CA THR A 118 2.46 -1.02 5.71
C THR A 118 2.59 -1.58 7.11
N VAL A 119 2.94 -2.87 7.22
CA VAL A 119 3.12 -3.56 8.51
C VAL A 119 4.60 -3.85 8.70
N ARG A 120 5.18 -3.27 9.75
CA ARG A 120 6.58 -3.53 10.11
C ARG A 120 6.65 -4.62 11.17
N LEU A 121 7.32 -5.72 10.85
CA LEU A 121 7.64 -6.82 11.78
C LEU A 121 9.15 -6.99 11.89
N THR A 122 9.59 -7.85 12.77
CA THR A 122 11.04 -8.21 12.87
C THR A 122 11.48 -9.01 11.64
N GLU A 123 12.78 -9.07 11.37
CA GLU A 123 13.33 -9.86 10.26
C GLU A 123 12.97 -11.36 10.41
N ASP A 124 12.99 -11.89 11.61
CA ASP A 124 12.66 -13.30 11.90
C ASP A 124 11.16 -13.60 11.67
N GLU A 125 10.27 -12.67 12.07
CA GLU A 125 8.84 -12.80 11.81
C GLU A 125 8.53 -12.73 10.32
N VAL A 126 9.17 -11.81 9.58
CA VAL A 126 9.04 -11.72 8.11
C VAL A 126 9.55 -12.99 7.45
N ALA A 127 10.69 -13.52 7.88
CA ALA A 127 11.25 -14.78 7.36
C ALA A 127 10.29 -15.96 7.60
N THR A 128 9.69 -16.04 8.80
CA THR A 128 8.68 -17.05 9.13
C THR A 128 7.47 -16.97 8.21
N LEU A 129 6.92 -15.77 7.99
CA LEU A 129 5.79 -15.56 7.09
C LEU A 129 6.13 -15.88 5.64
N MET A 130 7.35 -15.52 5.19
CA MET A 130 7.86 -15.82 3.86
C MET A 130 7.91 -17.34 3.64
N GLN A 131 8.47 -18.08 4.60
CA GLN A 131 8.56 -19.54 4.55
C GLN A 131 7.16 -20.18 4.57
N SER A 132 6.28 -19.74 5.47
CA SER A 132 4.90 -20.25 5.54
C SER A 132 4.16 -20.06 4.23
N ALA A 133 4.32 -18.91 3.57
CA ALA A 133 3.69 -18.63 2.29
C ALA A 133 4.25 -19.49 1.15
N GLN A 134 5.48 -19.98 1.27
CA GLN A 134 6.08 -20.91 0.31
C GLN A 134 5.68 -22.36 0.56
N ASP A 135 5.54 -22.77 1.83
CA ASP A 135 5.31 -24.16 2.21
C ASP A 135 3.82 -24.54 2.23
N VAL A 136 2.94 -23.59 2.56
CA VAL A 136 1.50 -23.83 2.72
C VAL A 136 0.72 -23.32 1.51
N ASP A 137 -0.01 -24.21 0.87
CA ASP A 137 -0.92 -23.81 -0.21
C ASP A 137 -2.06 -22.95 0.34
N ASP A 138 -2.39 -21.89 -0.38
CA ASP A 138 -3.42 -20.91 0.02
C ASP A 138 -3.17 -20.30 1.41
N TYR A 139 -1.90 -20.04 1.75
CA TYR A 139 -1.55 -19.43 3.02
C TYR A 139 -2.23 -18.09 3.21
N GLN A 140 -2.92 -17.93 4.34
CA GLN A 140 -3.69 -16.73 4.64
C GLN A 140 -3.28 -16.10 5.96
N LEU A 141 -3.26 -14.78 5.99
CA LEU A 141 -3.06 -13.97 7.19
C LEU A 141 -4.31 -13.13 7.48
N THR A 142 -4.53 -12.89 8.75
CA THR A 142 -5.45 -11.87 9.25
C THR A 142 -4.63 -10.74 9.84
N ILE A 143 -4.83 -9.53 9.31
CA ILE A 143 -4.27 -8.27 9.84
C ILE A 143 -5.41 -7.53 10.53
N ASP A 144 -5.29 -7.33 11.82
CA ASP A 144 -6.25 -6.62 12.67
C ASP A 144 -5.63 -5.27 13.08
N LEU A 145 -6.09 -4.19 12.44
CA LEU A 145 -5.55 -2.85 12.68
C LEU A 145 -6.01 -2.26 14.03
N GLU A 146 -7.17 -2.69 14.53
CA GLU A 146 -7.65 -2.24 15.86
C GLU A 146 -6.75 -2.75 16.97
N LYS A 147 -6.23 -3.99 16.82
CA LYS A 147 -5.32 -4.62 17.78
C LYS A 147 -3.85 -4.45 17.43
N CYS A 148 -3.54 -3.90 16.23
CA CYS A 148 -2.20 -3.87 15.66
C CYS A 148 -1.54 -5.27 15.68
N GLU A 149 -2.25 -6.26 15.16
CA GLU A 149 -1.87 -7.68 15.23
C GLU A 149 -1.96 -8.34 13.85
N VAL A 150 -0.98 -9.17 13.55
CA VAL A 150 -0.99 -10.11 12.43
C VAL A 150 -1.04 -11.52 12.98
N ARG A 151 -1.90 -12.38 12.44
CA ARG A 151 -2.02 -13.79 12.85
C ARG A 151 -2.43 -14.67 11.69
N ASP A 152 -2.09 -15.95 11.80
CA ASP A 152 -2.60 -17.01 10.96
C ASP A 152 -3.44 -18.05 11.77
N GLU A 153 -3.81 -19.14 11.11
CA GLU A 153 -4.51 -20.27 11.74
C GLU A 153 -3.54 -21.37 12.22
N GLN A 154 -2.24 -21.27 11.92
CA GLN A 154 -1.20 -22.23 12.28
C GLN A 154 -0.51 -21.87 13.61
N GLY A 155 -0.85 -20.73 14.21
CA GLY A 155 -0.34 -20.30 15.51
C GLY A 155 0.64 -19.15 15.45
N PHE A 156 0.95 -18.61 14.26
CA PHE A 156 1.71 -17.38 14.15
C PHE A 156 0.89 -16.20 14.69
N ARG A 157 1.54 -15.39 15.50
CA ARG A 157 0.96 -14.14 16.01
C ARG A 157 2.09 -13.14 16.28
N ALA A 158 1.96 -11.96 15.70
CA ALA A 158 2.90 -10.86 15.89
C ALA A 158 2.14 -9.54 16.09
N ARG A 159 2.74 -8.63 16.85
CA ARG A 159 2.23 -7.26 17.02
C ARG A 159 3.10 -6.28 16.28
N PHE A 160 2.48 -5.27 15.70
CA PHE A 160 3.20 -4.18 15.05
C PHE A 160 2.86 -2.84 15.68
N ALA A 161 3.81 -1.92 15.60
CA ALA A 161 3.59 -0.53 16.02
C ALA A 161 3.16 0.32 14.82
N LEU A 162 2.21 1.20 15.06
CA LEU A 162 1.78 2.20 14.10
C LEU A 162 1.49 3.50 14.87
N ASP A 163 1.82 4.64 14.28
CA ASP A 163 1.48 5.94 14.83
C ASP A 163 -0.04 6.06 15.03
N ASP A 164 -0.47 6.62 16.15
CA ASP A 164 -1.89 6.69 16.54
C ASP A 164 -2.72 7.51 15.55
N PHE A 165 -2.17 8.60 15.00
CA PHE A 165 -2.85 9.42 14.01
C PHE A 165 -2.99 8.66 12.68
N VAL A 166 -1.93 8.00 12.23
CA VAL A 166 -1.94 7.14 11.04
C VAL A 166 -2.99 6.03 11.18
N ARG A 167 -3.01 5.37 12.35
CA ARG A 167 -3.99 4.34 12.68
C ARG A 167 -5.41 4.88 12.64
N HIS A 168 -5.66 6.05 13.24
CA HIS A 168 -6.96 6.71 13.21
C HIS A 168 -7.41 7.00 11.77
N CYS A 169 -6.53 7.54 10.93
CA CYS A 169 -6.84 7.83 9.52
C CYS A 169 -7.21 6.55 8.75
N LEU A 170 -6.42 5.48 8.89
CA LEU A 170 -6.68 4.22 8.21
C LEU A 170 -7.98 3.55 8.68
N LEU A 171 -8.23 3.51 10.00
CA LEU A 171 -9.46 2.91 10.56
C LEU A 171 -10.72 3.63 10.06
N ASN A 172 -10.68 4.95 9.92
CA ASN A 172 -11.82 5.76 9.51
C ASN A 172 -11.86 6.09 8.01
N GLY A 173 -10.86 5.65 7.24
CA GLY A 173 -10.79 5.93 5.81
C GLY A 173 -10.56 7.41 5.47
N LEU A 174 -9.85 8.14 6.34
CA LEU A 174 -9.61 9.58 6.22
C LEU A 174 -8.32 9.83 5.43
N ASP A 175 -8.44 10.50 4.31
CA ASP A 175 -7.32 11.13 3.59
C ASP A 175 -7.20 12.62 3.99
N ASP A 176 -6.24 13.33 3.40
CA ASP A 176 -6.00 14.75 3.71
C ASP A 176 -7.26 15.61 3.49
N ILE A 177 -8.07 15.28 2.47
CA ILE A 177 -9.35 15.97 2.21
C ILE A 177 -10.39 15.59 3.26
N GLY A 178 -10.53 14.30 3.55
CA GLY A 178 -11.47 13.81 4.57
C GLY A 178 -11.20 14.39 5.94
N LEU A 179 -9.93 14.58 6.32
CA LEU A 179 -9.54 15.26 7.55
C LEU A 179 -9.98 16.73 7.57
N THR A 180 -9.76 17.46 6.46
CA THR A 180 -10.17 18.85 6.32
C THR A 180 -11.69 19.00 6.40
N LEU A 181 -12.45 18.11 5.75
CA LEU A 181 -13.91 18.13 5.75
C LEU A 181 -14.54 17.86 7.14
N GLN A 182 -13.80 17.29 8.09
CA GLN A 182 -14.26 17.22 9.49
C GLN A 182 -14.45 18.62 10.13
N HIS A 183 -13.83 19.66 9.56
CA HIS A 183 -13.90 21.04 10.01
C HIS A 183 -14.75 21.93 9.08
N GLU A 184 -15.60 21.34 8.22
CA GLU A 184 -16.36 22.06 7.21
C GLU A 184 -17.19 23.24 7.79
N ALA A 185 -17.82 23.06 8.95
CA ALA A 185 -18.58 24.13 9.60
C ALA A 185 -17.70 25.35 9.97
N GLN A 186 -16.51 25.09 10.49
CA GLN A 186 -15.56 26.13 10.87
C GLN A 186 -14.96 26.82 9.64
N ILE A 187 -14.70 26.06 8.57
CA ILE A 187 -14.24 26.59 7.28
C ILE A 187 -15.30 27.50 6.68
N SER A 188 -16.55 27.06 6.63
CA SER A 188 -17.68 27.85 6.10
C SER A 188 -17.92 29.13 6.90
N GLU A 189 -17.80 29.08 8.23
CA GLU A 189 -17.90 30.27 9.09
C GLU A 189 -16.77 31.26 8.79
N TYR A 190 -15.54 30.78 8.64
CA TYR A 190 -14.39 31.61 8.28
C TYR A 190 -14.59 32.25 6.89
N GLU A 191 -14.98 31.49 5.89
CA GLU A 191 -15.22 31.97 4.52
C GLU A 191 -16.35 33.01 4.45
N ALA A 192 -17.39 32.86 5.25
CA ALA A 192 -18.47 33.85 5.34
C ALA A 192 -17.98 35.20 5.89
N GLY A 193 -17.05 35.17 6.85
CA GLY A 193 -16.42 36.37 7.41
C GLY A 193 -15.31 36.98 6.54
N HIS A 194 -14.79 36.20 5.58
CA HIS A 194 -13.66 36.59 4.74
C HIS A 194 -13.96 36.37 3.24
N PRO A 195 -14.94 37.09 2.66
CA PRO A 195 -15.33 36.86 1.27
C PRO A 195 -14.16 37.16 0.33
N VAL A 196 -13.89 36.24 -0.60
CA VAL A 196 -12.87 36.43 -1.65
C VAL A 196 -13.19 37.70 -2.43
N SER A 197 -12.21 38.62 -2.55
CA SER A 197 -12.39 39.88 -3.26
C SER A 197 -12.80 39.65 -4.71
N ALA A 198 -13.61 40.57 -5.26
CA ALA A 198 -14.10 40.48 -6.65
C ALA A 198 -12.95 40.36 -7.67
N ALA A 199 -11.78 40.98 -7.37
CA ALA A 199 -10.58 40.91 -8.19
C ALA A 199 -9.98 39.51 -8.31
N LEU A 200 -10.07 38.68 -7.23
CA LEU A 200 -9.65 37.27 -7.27
C LEU A 200 -10.67 36.39 -8.01
N LYS A 201 -11.97 36.68 -7.89
CA LYS A 201 -13.02 35.92 -8.61
C LYS A 201 -12.87 36.03 -10.13
N SER A 202 -12.43 37.18 -10.64
CA SER A 202 -12.21 37.41 -12.09
C SER A 202 -10.94 36.75 -12.63
N ALA A 203 -10.00 36.35 -11.76
CA ALA A 203 -8.75 35.71 -12.19
C ALA A 203 -8.91 34.19 -12.43
N PHE A 204 -10.02 33.58 -11.98
CA PHE A 204 -10.32 32.14 -12.08
C PHE A 204 -11.53 31.82 -12.98
N GLN A 205 -12.04 32.84 -13.72
CA GLN A 205 -13.01 32.68 -14.82
C GLN A 205 -12.28 32.78 -16.17
#